data_975fc78ac5a09410eacc0fe293da2941
#
_entry.id   975fc78ac5a09410eacc0fe293da2941
#
_cell.length_a   1.000
_cell.length_b   1.000
_cell.length_c   1.000
_cell.angle_alpha   90.00
_cell.angle_beta   90.00
_cell.angle_gamma   90.00
#
_symmetry.space_group_name_H-M   'P 1'
#
loop_
_entity.id
_entity.type
_entity.pdbx_description
1 polymer ?
#
loop_
_entity_poly.entity_id
_entity_poly.type
_entity_poly.pdbx_seq_one_letter_code
_entity_poly.pdbx_strand_id
1 'polypeptide(L)'
;PVLPEKLQRTPEYTRDSAILTGQQAKDVYDETVASLQSAVTRAEEELQDAEDDIAEYESYVNDGSYKSYFKVDEYQAIYDENLKALTDKMDEWGISWSQVTGGGGSVQIGGGAGANMQSGGTSNANILASLYSILEQNLKDLEEAEDKYEDALTNAAFELQTLQLKLSSLQQAVTEAKEDYEIQLAQAKLTYETSLSGAERAESDYNTTVEKAKSDLAALKST
;
A
#
# COMPACT_ATOMS: atom_id res chain seq x y z
N PRO A 1 -47.16 -9.40 -22.89
CA PRO A 1 -48.34 -9.22 -23.71
C PRO A 1 -48.37 -7.79 -24.19
N VAL A 2 -48.40 -7.61 -25.54
CA VAL A 2 -48.51 -6.29 -26.16
C VAL A 2 -49.96 -5.81 -25.99
N LEU A 3 -50.14 -4.65 -25.38
CA LEU A 3 -51.46 -4.01 -25.24
C LEU A 3 -52.04 -3.71 -26.61
N PRO A 4 -53.39 -3.85 -26.80
CA PRO A 4 -54.03 -3.47 -28.02
C PRO A 4 -53.73 -2.02 -28.38
N GLU A 5 -53.48 -1.75 -29.68
CA GLU A 5 -53.09 -0.42 -30.19
C GLU A 5 -54.02 0.72 -29.79
N LYS A 6 -55.31 0.43 -29.64
CA LYS A 6 -56.31 1.41 -29.17
C LYS A 6 -56.12 1.85 -27.71
N LEU A 7 -55.63 0.95 -26.84
CA LEU A 7 -55.36 1.26 -25.44
C LEU A 7 -54.04 2.04 -25.28
N GLN A 8 -53.07 1.82 -26.17
CA GLN A 8 -51.80 2.56 -26.18
C GLN A 8 -51.94 4.04 -26.54
N ARG A 9 -53.11 4.45 -27.08
CA ARG A 9 -53.38 5.83 -27.48
C ARG A 9 -54.32 6.57 -26.52
N THR A 10 -54.63 5.99 -25.36
CA THR A 10 -55.44 6.72 -24.36
C THR A 10 -54.58 7.74 -23.62
N PRO A 11 -55.12 8.91 -23.25
CA PRO A 11 -54.40 9.91 -22.48
C PRO A 11 -53.87 9.38 -21.15
N GLU A 12 -54.61 8.48 -20.49
CA GLU A 12 -54.17 7.81 -19.25
C GLU A 12 -52.91 6.98 -19.48
N TYR A 13 -52.90 6.14 -20.52
CA TYR A 13 -51.77 5.31 -20.85
C TYR A 13 -50.51 6.16 -21.15
N THR A 14 -50.69 7.26 -21.91
CA THR A 14 -49.59 8.16 -22.24
C THR A 14 -49.01 8.81 -20.98
N ARG A 15 -49.84 9.28 -20.05
CA ARG A 15 -49.42 9.82 -18.76
C ARG A 15 -48.70 8.78 -17.93
N ASP A 16 -49.32 7.62 -17.72
CA ASP A 16 -48.78 6.57 -16.85
C ASP A 16 -47.46 6.01 -17.38
N SER A 17 -47.36 5.87 -18.72
CA SER A 17 -46.10 5.48 -19.36
C SER A 17 -44.99 6.53 -19.18
N ALA A 18 -45.31 7.81 -19.28
CA ALA A 18 -44.35 8.89 -19.07
C ALA A 18 -43.90 8.98 -17.61
N ILE A 19 -44.80 8.80 -16.64
CA ILE A 19 -44.47 8.74 -15.20
C ILE A 19 -43.54 7.56 -14.91
N LEU A 20 -43.86 6.38 -15.46
CA LEU A 20 -43.01 5.18 -15.28
C LEU A 20 -41.61 5.41 -15.87
N THR A 21 -41.53 6.05 -17.06
CA THR A 21 -40.24 6.40 -17.68
C THR A 21 -39.44 7.36 -16.80
N GLY A 22 -40.10 8.36 -16.19
CA GLY A 22 -39.46 9.27 -15.24
C GLY A 22 -38.94 8.58 -13.98
N GLN A 23 -39.71 7.62 -13.45
CA GLN A 23 -39.25 6.81 -12.29
C GLN A 23 -38.05 5.94 -12.64
N GLN A 24 -38.11 5.26 -13.79
CA GLN A 24 -36.97 4.44 -14.26
C GLN A 24 -35.71 5.29 -14.50
N ALA A 25 -35.87 6.49 -15.06
CA ALA A 25 -34.75 7.41 -15.26
C ALA A 25 -34.15 7.88 -13.94
N LYS A 26 -35.00 8.05 -12.90
CA LYS A 26 -34.52 8.36 -11.54
C LYS A 26 -33.72 7.22 -10.95
N ASP A 27 -34.21 6.00 -11.03
CA ASP A 27 -33.51 4.82 -10.50
C ASP A 27 -32.15 4.66 -11.18
N VAL A 28 -32.08 4.81 -12.51
CA VAL A 28 -30.82 4.78 -13.26
C VAL A 28 -29.88 5.92 -12.84
N TYR A 29 -30.41 7.11 -12.61
CA TYR A 29 -29.61 8.24 -12.11
C TYR A 29 -29.01 7.93 -10.74
N ASP A 30 -29.82 7.48 -9.78
CA ASP A 30 -29.39 7.16 -8.42
C ASP A 30 -28.33 6.03 -8.41
N GLU A 31 -28.52 4.99 -9.24
CA GLU A 31 -27.55 3.90 -9.40
C GLU A 31 -26.22 4.39 -10.03
N THR A 32 -26.33 5.26 -11.04
CA THR A 32 -25.15 5.86 -11.69
C THR A 32 -24.34 6.69 -10.69
N VAL A 33 -25.00 7.53 -9.89
CA VAL A 33 -24.34 8.34 -8.84
C VAL A 33 -23.59 7.44 -7.85
N ALA A 34 -24.27 6.40 -7.34
CA ALA A 34 -23.66 5.48 -6.37
C ALA A 34 -22.46 4.73 -6.96
N SER A 35 -22.55 4.27 -8.20
CA SER A 35 -21.47 3.58 -8.91
C SER A 35 -20.25 4.48 -9.13
N LEU A 36 -20.48 5.71 -9.59
CA LEU A 36 -19.41 6.68 -9.83
C LEU A 36 -18.74 7.14 -8.54
N GLN A 37 -19.49 7.37 -7.47
CA GLN A 37 -18.92 7.67 -6.15
C GLN A 37 -18.03 6.54 -5.65
N SER A 38 -18.50 5.29 -5.82
CA SER A 38 -17.69 4.12 -5.43
C SER A 38 -16.40 4.00 -6.23
N ALA A 39 -16.41 4.36 -7.53
CA ALA A 39 -15.22 4.35 -8.36
C ALA A 39 -14.18 5.40 -7.90
N VAL A 40 -14.63 6.62 -7.60
CA VAL A 40 -13.76 7.68 -7.07
C VAL A 40 -13.17 7.27 -5.72
N THR A 41 -14.01 6.79 -4.79
CA THR A 41 -13.54 6.35 -3.47
C THR A 41 -12.48 5.26 -3.58
N ARG A 42 -12.68 4.26 -4.46
CA ARG A 42 -11.70 3.20 -4.66
C ARG A 42 -10.36 3.73 -5.18
N ALA A 43 -10.41 4.65 -6.15
CA ALA A 43 -9.19 5.25 -6.68
C ALA A 43 -8.44 6.08 -5.63
N GLU A 44 -9.16 6.79 -4.76
CA GLU A 44 -8.59 7.53 -3.63
C GLU A 44 -8.00 6.60 -2.56
N GLU A 45 -8.65 5.48 -2.25
CA GLU A 45 -8.14 4.45 -1.34
C GLU A 45 -6.84 3.83 -1.88
N GLU A 46 -6.80 3.44 -3.16
CA GLU A 46 -5.58 2.88 -3.78
C GLU A 46 -4.42 3.88 -3.80
N LEU A 47 -4.70 5.18 -3.95
CA LEU A 47 -3.69 6.23 -3.85
C LEU A 47 -3.18 6.38 -2.42
N GLN A 48 -4.07 6.41 -1.42
CA GLN A 48 -3.70 6.53 -0.01
C GLN A 48 -2.88 5.33 0.46
N ASP A 49 -3.26 4.10 0.08
CA ASP A 49 -2.51 2.89 0.40
C ASP A 49 -1.06 2.98 -0.13
N ALA A 50 -0.90 3.48 -1.37
CA ALA A 50 0.43 3.65 -1.95
C ALA A 50 1.25 4.77 -1.28
N GLU A 51 0.62 5.84 -0.81
CA GLU A 51 1.28 6.90 -0.03
C GLU A 51 1.71 6.39 1.35
N ASP A 52 0.89 5.58 2.01
CA ASP A 52 1.19 4.96 3.30
C ASP A 52 2.36 3.96 3.17
N ASP A 53 2.34 3.11 2.12
CA ASP A 53 3.44 2.19 1.80
C ASP A 53 4.76 2.95 1.55
N ILE A 54 4.72 4.05 0.80
CA ILE A 54 5.90 4.89 0.57
C ILE A 54 6.45 5.43 1.89
N ALA A 55 5.58 5.95 2.76
CA ALA A 55 5.99 6.49 4.05
C ALA A 55 6.62 5.41 4.96
N GLU A 56 6.09 4.17 4.92
CA GLU A 56 6.64 3.03 5.64
C GLU A 56 8.05 2.68 5.14
N TYR A 57 8.24 2.53 3.82
CA TYR A 57 9.56 2.21 3.25
C TYR A 57 10.57 3.36 3.43
N GLU A 58 10.15 4.61 3.32
CA GLU A 58 11.01 5.78 3.61
C GLU A 58 11.48 5.76 5.07
N SER A 59 10.62 5.37 6.01
CA SER A 59 10.99 5.20 7.42
C SER A 59 12.09 4.13 7.56
N TYR A 60 11.91 2.96 6.97
CA TYR A 60 12.91 1.88 7.03
C TYR A 60 14.27 2.26 6.46
N VAL A 61 14.28 3.04 5.37
CA VAL A 61 15.52 3.50 4.73
C VAL A 61 16.20 4.61 5.54
N ASN A 62 15.43 5.51 6.15
CA ASN A 62 15.98 6.75 6.71
C ASN A 62 16.25 6.70 8.22
N ASP A 63 15.50 5.90 9.00
CA ASP A 63 15.59 5.91 10.47
C ASP A 63 16.53 4.85 11.06
N GLY A 64 17.14 3.99 10.23
CA GLY A 64 18.03 2.92 10.67
C GLY A 64 17.31 1.75 11.36
N SER A 65 15.97 1.65 11.26
CA SER A 65 15.20 0.58 11.89
C SER A 65 15.63 -0.81 11.41
N TYR A 66 16.01 -0.98 10.16
CA TYR A 66 16.61 -2.23 9.67
C TYR A 66 17.91 -2.59 10.36
N LYS A 67 18.77 -1.59 10.65
CA LYS A 67 20.02 -1.81 11.38
C LYS A 67 19.77 -2.40 12.76
N SER A 68 18.76 -1.86 13.47
CA SER A 68 18.32 -2.38 14.77
C SER A 68 17.63 -3.76 14.64
N TYR A 69 16.80 -3.97 13.62
CA TYR A 69 16.11 -5.23 13.37
C TYR A 69 17.09 -6.39 13.14
N PHE A 70 18.13 -6.17 12.33
CA PHE A 70 19.18 -7.17 12.07
C PHE A 70 20.27 -7.20 13.15
N LYS A 71 20.14 -6.36 14.20
CA LYS A 71 21.03 -6.33 15.36
C LYS A 71 22.50 -6.05 15.02
N VAL A 72 22.76 -5.31 13.96
CA VAL A 72 24.14 -5.01 13.51
C VAL A 72 24.95 -4.34 14.62
N ASP A 73 24.38 -3.35 15.32
CA ASP A 73 25.07 -2.66 16.42
C ASP A 73 25.31 -3.58 17.63
N GLU A 74 24.42 -4.57 17.89
CA GLU A 74 24.59 -5.57 18.94
C GLU A 74 25.78 -6.52 18.62
N TYR A 75 25.81 -7.04 17.39
CA TYR A 75 26.93 -7.89 16.94
C TYR A 75 28.25 -7.13 16.87
N GLN A 76 28.23 -5.87 16.44
CA GLN A 76 29.43 -5.01 16.47
C GLN A 76 29.94 -4.82 17.90
N ALA A 77 29.06 -4.55 18.86
CA ALA A 77 29.49 -4.41 20.27
C ALA A 77 30.05 -5.68 20.83
N ILE A 78 29.48 -6.86 20.53
CA ILE A 78 30.00 -8.16 20.94
C ILE A 78 31.37 -8.44 20.31
N TYR A 79 31.55 -8.14 19.04
CA TYR A 79 32.82 -8.28 18.34
C TYR A 79 33.89 -7.39 18.97
N ASP A 80 33.59 -6.11 19.20
CA ASP A 80 34.53 -5.15 19.81
C ASP A 80 34.94 -5.56 21.23
N GLU A 81 33.99 -6.06 22.05
CA GLU A 81 34.28 -6.56 23.41
C GLU A 81 35.23 -7.77 23.37
N ASN A 82 34.96 -8.72 22.48
CA ASN A 82 35.82 -9.93 22.38
C ASN A 82 37.18 -9.61 21.73
N LEU A 83 37.23 -8.68 20.77
CA LEU A 83 38.47 -8.17 20.22
C LEU A 83 39.34 -7.52 21.31
N LYS A 84 38.71 -6.70 22.16
CA LYS A 84 39.36 -6.07 23.29
C LYS A 84 39.87 -7.12 24.29
N ALA A 85 39.06 -8.10 24.65
CA ALA A 85 39.44 -9.16 25.57
C ALA A 85 40.64 -9.98 25.05
N LEU A 86 40.68 -10.30 23.76
CA LEU A 86 41.79 -10.97 23.11
C LEU A 86 43.07 -10.09 23.13
N THR A 87 42.92 -8.81 22.76
CA THR A 87 44.04 -7.86 22.74
C THR A 87 44.64 -7.64 24.14
N ASP A 88 43.78 -7.44 25.15
CA ASP A 88 44.22 -7.28 26.55
C ASP A 88 45.03 -8.52 27.03
N LYS A 89 44.63 -9.73 26.65
CA LYS A 89 45.38 -10.97 26.99
C LYS A 89 46.68 -11.12 26.21
N MET A 90 46.67 -10.71 24.94
CA MET A 90 47.91 -10.69 24.14
C MET A 90 48.94 -9.72 24.73
N ASP A 91 48.51 -8.53 25.14
CA ASP A 91 49.35 -7.51 25.76
C ASP A 91 49.88 -7.99 27.13
N GLU A 92 48.98 -8.57 27.97
CA GLU A 92 49.37 -9.16 29.28
C GLU A 92 50.48 -10.21 29.13
N TRP A 93 50.45 -10.99 28.05
CA TRP A 93 51.40 -12.08 27.83
C TRP A 93 52.52 -11.75 26.84
N GLY A 94 52.56 -10.51 26.31
CA GLY A 94 53.57 -10.06 25.34
C GLY A 94 53.53 -10.81 24.02
N ILE A 95 52.33 -11.19 23.56
CA ILE A 95 52.08 -11.96 22.34
C ILE A 95 51.66 -11.02 21.24
N SER A 96 52.26 -11.12 20.05
CA SER A 96 51.87 -10.32 18.89
C SER A 96 50.83 -11.02 18.03
N TRP A 97 50.06 -10.24 17.26
CA TRP A 97 49.07 -10.74 16.29
C TRP A 97 49.68 -11.76 15.31
N SER A 98 50.90 -11.55 14.84
CA SER A 98 51.60 -12.50 13.96
C SER A 98 51.81 -13.87 14.57
N GLN A 99 51.84 -13.96 15.90
CA GLN A 99 51.99 -15.24 16.64
C GLN A 99 50.63 -15.94 16.82
N VAL A 100 49.53 -15.19 16.81
CA VAL A 100 48.17 -15.73 16.92
C VAL A 100 47.68 -16.19 15.56
N THR A 101 47.87 -15.39 14.49
CA THR A 101 47.35 -15.64 13.13
C THR A 101 48.31 -16.45 12.22
N GLY A 102 49.57 -16.61 12.62
CA GLY A 102 50.65 -17.14 11.77
C GLY A 102 50.79 -18.65 11.74
N GLY A 103 49.73 -19.42 11.45
CA GLY A 103 49.91 -20.83 11.13
C GLY A 103 48.66 -21.68 11.36
N GLY A 104 48.17 -22.30 10.31
CA GLY A 104 46.98 -23.14 10.29
C GLY A 104 46.84 -24.10 11.46
N GLY A 105 45.90 -23.84 12.34
CA GLY A 105 45.36 -24.80 13.29
C GLY A 105 46.02 -24.99 14.62
N SER A 106 47.17 -24.35 14.92
CA SER A 106 47.75 -24.35 16.26
C SER A 106 48.44 -23.03 16.55
N VAL A 107 48.01 -22.34 17.60
CA VAL A 107 48.75 -21.19 18.16
C VAL A 107 50.08 -21.69 18.67
N GLN A 108 51.17 -21.57 17.87
CA GLN A 108 52.51 -21.82 18.31
C GLN A 108 53.04 -20.57 19.02
N ILE A 109 53.00 -20.57 20.33
CA ILE A 109 53.76 -19.61 21.14
C ILE A 109 55.23 -19.96 20.97
N GLY A 110 55.89 -19.30 20.00
CA GLY A 110 57.33 -19.50 19.74
C GLY A 110 58.17 -19.05 20.94
N GLY A 111 58.91 -19.97 21.53
CA GLY A 111 59.79 -19.71 22.63
C GLY A 111 60.91 -18.74 22.24
N GLY A 112 60.75 -17.45 22.58
CA GLY A 112 61.84 -16.49 22.68
C GLY A 112 62.57 -16.70 23.99
N ALA A 113 63.90 -16.83 23.90
CA ALA A 113 64.86 -17.23 24.95
C ALA A 113 64.64 -16.55 26.32
N GLY A 114 64.39 -17.36 27.33
CA GLY A 114 64.83 -16.99 28.68
C GLY A 114 63.79 -16.73 29.75
N ALA A 115 62.58 -17.24 29.67
CA ALA A 115 61.68 -17.27 30.82
C ALA A 115 61.19 -18.71 31.07
N ASN A 116 61.35 -19.16 32.29
CA ASN A 116 60.99 -20.47 32.83
C ASN A 116 59.44 -20.65 32.80
N MET A 117 58.87 -20.92 31.64
CA MET A 117 57.39 -21.13 31.44
C MET A 117 57.08 -22.61 31.30
N GLN A 118 57.45 -23.43 32.26
CA GLN A 118 57.29 -24.89 32.15
C GLN A 118 55.93 -25.41 32.63
N SER A 119 55.01 -24.56 33.07
CA SER A 119 53.69 -25.02 33.55
C SER A 119 52.47 -24.22 33.05
N GLY A 120 52.67 -23.09 32.40
CA GLY A 120 51.54 -22.21 31.95
C GLY A 120 51.32 -22.09 30.42
N GLY A 121 52.33 -22.48 29.60
CA GLY A 121 52.35 -22.21 28.18
C GLY A 121 51.22 -22.88 27.37
N THR A 122 50.86 -24.12 27.73
CA THR A 122 49.75 -24.83 27.07
C THR A 122 48.36 -24.27 27.45
N SER A 123 48.24 -23.77 28.70
CA SER A 123 46.97 -23.16 29.16
C SER A 123 46.72 -21.81 28.47
N ASN A 124 47.76 -20.97 28.37
CA ASN A 124 47.61 -19.65 27.72
C ASN A 124 47.37 -19.77 26.20
N ALA A 125 48.04 -20.70 25.53
CA ALA A 125 47.82 -21.00 24.11
C ALA A 125 46.37 -21.44 23.84
N ASN A 126 45.84 -22.30 24.71
CA ASN A 126 44.44 -22.75 24.58
C ASN A 126 43.44 -21.61 24.84
N ILE A 127 43.71 -20.73 25.79
CA ILE A 127 42.86 -19.55 26.05
C ILE A 127 42.86 -18.61 24.85
N LEU A 128 44.03 -18.28 24.28
CA LEU A 128 44.13 -17.43 23.10
C LEU A 128 43.41 -18.06 21.88
N ALA A 129 43.63 -19.36 21.66
CA ALA A 129 42.96 -20.08 20.57
C ALA A 129 41.43 -20.05 20.74
N SER A 130 40.95 -20.21 21.98
CA SER A 130 39.50 -20.10 22.27
C SER A 130 38.96 -18.70 22.03
N LEU A 131 39.66 -17.67 22.52
CA LEU A 131 39.25 -16.26 22.31
C LEU A 131 39.27 -15.88 20.82
N TYR A 132 40.29 -16.34 20.09
CA TYR A 132 40.40 -16.11 18.66
C TYR A 132 39.25 -16.79 17.88
N SER A 133 38.94 -18.05 18.23
CA SER A 133 37.80 -18.75 17.62
C SER A 133 36.44 -18.08 17.90
N ILE A 134 36.26 -17.53 19.11
CA ILE A 134 35.08 -16.73 19.44
C ILE A 134 35.05 -15.46 18.62
N LEU A 135 36.16 -14.77 18.46
CA LEU A 135 36.24 -13.55 17.65
C LEU A 135 35.95 -13.82 16.17
N GLU A 136 36.48 -14.92 15.60
CA GLU A 136 36.17 -15.32 14.22
C GLU A 136 34.68 -15.62 14.04
N GLN A 137 34.03 -16.26 15.01
CA GLN A 137 32.60 -16.53 14.96
C GLN A 137 31.82 -15.23 15.05
N ASN A 138 32.17 -14.32 15.96
CA ASN A 138 31.50 -13.03 16.10
C ASN A 138 31.65 -12.13 14.84
N LEU A 139 32.82 -12.17 14.20
CA LEU A 139 33.05 -11.49 12.93
C LEU A 139 32.11 -12.02 11.85
N LYS A 140 31.99 -13.34 11.76
CA LYS A 140 31.10 -13.97 10.81
C LYS A 140 29.64 -13.63 11.08
N ASP A 141 29.22 -13.62 12.35
CA ASP A 141 27.86 -13.27 12.74
C ASP A 141 27.55 -11.79 12.41
N LEU A 142 28.53 -10.90 12.58
CA LEU A 142 28.44 -9.49 12.21
C LEU A 142 28.35 -9.32 10.69
N GLU A 143 29.24 -9.94 9.92
CA GLU A 143 29.22 -9.91 8.45
C GLU A 143 27.88 -10.40 7.91
N GLU A 144 27.35 -11.51 8.47
CA GLU A 144 26.03 -12.03 8.06
C GLU A 144 24.89 -11.06 8.41
N ALA A 145 24.98 -10.32 9.51
CA ALA A 145 24.00 -9.31 9.89
C ALA A 145 24.10 -8.07 9.00
N GLU A 146 25.30 -7.64 8.64
CA GLU A 146 25.55 -6.53 7.71
C GLU A 146 25.05 -6.86 6.30
N ASP A 147 25.34 -8.04 5.78
CA ASP A 147 24.85 -8.50 4.48
C ASP A 147 23.32 -8.48 4.42
N LYS A 148 22.65 -9.02 5.45
CA LYS A 148 21.17 -9.00 5.53
C LYS A 148 20.61 -7.57 5.60
N TYR A 149 21.30 -6.69 6.31
CA TYR A 149 20.91 -5.29 6.41
C TYR A 149 21.05 -4.56 5.06
N GLU A 150 22.18 -4.76 4.35
CA GLU A 150 22.41 -4.17 3.03
C GLU A 150 21.41 -4.69 1.98
N ASP A 151 21.13 -6.00 1.99
CA ASP A 151 20.12 -6.62 1.13
C ASP A 151 18.72 -6.05 1.41
N ALA A 152 18.36 -5.88 2.67
CA ALA A 152 17.07 -5.31 3.06
C ALA A 152 16.94 -3.85 2.62
N LEU A 153 17.99 -3.03 2.79
CA LEU A 153 18.01 -1.64 2.31
C LEU A 153 17.88 -1.56 0.78
N THR A 154 18.60 -2.43 0.07
CA THR A 154 18.56 -2.48 -1.39
C THR A 154 17.15 -2.83 -1.88
N ASN A 155 16.52 -3.83 -1.26
CA ASN A 155 15.16 -4.24 -1.59
C ASN A 155 14.15 -3.13 -1.25
N ALA A 156 14.26 -2.49 -0.08
CA ALA A 156 13.39 -1.38 0.29
C ALA A 156 13.53 -0.18 -0.66
N ALA A 157 14.76 0.14 -1.07
CA ALA A 157 14.99 1.22 -2.04
C ALA A 157 14.38 0.90 -3.42
N PHE A 158 14.43 -0.36 -3.85
CA PHE A 158 13.81 -0.80 -5.10
C PHE A 158 12.28 -0.73 -5.03
N GLU A 159 11.68 -1.21 -3.93
CA GLU A 159 10.23 -1.13 -3.71
C GLU A 159 9.77 0.32 -3.63
N LEU A 160 10.51 1.17 -2.92
CA LEU A 160 10.24 2.60 -2.84
C LEU A 160 10.24 3.27 -4.23
N GLN A 161 11.23 2.96 -5.06
CA GLN A 161 11.29 3.47 -6.44
C GLN A 161 10.08 3.00 -7.27
N THR A 162 9.70 1.74 -7.12
CA THR A 162 8.56 1.14 -7.82
C THR A 162 7.24 1.81 -7.41
N LEU A 163 7.05 2.03 -6.10
CA LEU A 163 5.87 2.72 -5.57
C LEU A 163 5.81 4.19 -6.01
N GLN A 164 6.94 4.89 -6.01
CA GLN A 164 7.01 6.28 -6.50
C GLN A 164 6.64 6.40 -7.98
N LEU A 165 7.04 5.44 -8.81
CA LEU A 165 6.63 5.39 -10.21
C LEU A 165 5.12 5.11 -10.35
N LYS A 166 4.59 4.22 -9.52
CA LYS A 166 3.16 3.89 -9.49
C LYS A 166 2.31 5.06 -8.98
N LEU A 167 2.81 5.83 -8.01
CA LEU A 167 2.11 6.98 -7.41
C LEU A 167 1.61 7.97 -8.47
N SER A 168 2.46 8.32 -9.45
CA SER A 168 2.08 9.23 -10.55
C SER A 168 0.90 8.69 -11.35
N SER A 169 0.85 7.39 -11.63
CA SER A 169 -0.25 6.76 -12.37
C SER A 169 -1.52 6.68 -11.54
N LEU A 170 -1.43 6.50 -10.23
CA LEU A 170 -2.58 6.51 -9.32
C LEU A 170 -3.16 7.92 -9.16
N GLN A 171 -2.33 8.94 -9.06
CA GLN A 171 -2.77 10.34 -9.06
C GLN A 171 -3.54 10.69 -10.35
N GLN A 172 -3.05 10.22 -11.49
CA GLN A 172 -3.76 10.36 -12.75
C GLN A 172 -5.10 9.61 -12.74
N ALA A 173 -5.13 8.37 -12.25
CA ALA A 173 -6.36 7.57 -12.17
C ALA A 173 -7.43 8.22 -11.28
N VAL A 174 -7.04 8.84 -10.15
CA VAL A 174 -7.97 9.63 -9.31
C VAL A 174 -8.52 10.83 -10.08
N THR A 175 -7.67 11.53 -10.83
CA THR A 175 -8.09 12.68 -11.64
C THR A 175 -9.08 12.25 -12.71
N GLU A 176 -8.78 11.21 -13.47
CA GLU A 176 -9.65 10.64 -14.50
C GLU A 176 -11.00 10.16 -13.92
N ALA A 177 -10.97 9.48 -12.76
CA ALA A 177 -12.18 9.03 -12.08
C ALA A 177 -13.08 10.20 -11.66
N LYS A 178 -12.50 11.32 -11.22
CA LYS A 178 -13.24 12.55 -10.87
C LYS A 178 -13.82 13.25 -12.10
N GLU A 179 -13.06 13.35 -13.18
CA GLU A 179 -13.55 13.91 -14.45
C GLU A 179 -14.68 13.07 -15.04
N ASP A 180 -14.52 11.76 -15.05
CA ASP A 180 -15.56 10.81 -15.48
C ASP A 180 -16.82 10.92 -14.62
N TYR A 181 -16.65 11.08 -13.30
CA TYR A 181 -17.76 11.33 -12.39
C TYR A 181 -18.56 12.57 -12.80
N GLU A 182 -17.89 13.70 -13.02
CA GLU A 182 -18.55 14.96 -13.39
C GLU A 182 -19.29 14.86 -14.74
N ILE A 183 -18.63 14.26 -15.75
CA ILE A 183 -19.21 14.13 -17.10
C ILE A 183 -20.42 13.20 -17.08
N GLN A 184 -20.28 12.01 -16.51
CA GLN A 184 -21.34 11.01 -16.49
C GLN A 184 -22.50 11.45 -15.59
N LEU A 185 -22.22 12.11 -14.47
CA LEU A 185 -23.22 12.71 -13.60
C LEU A 185 -24.05 13.76 -14.36
N ALA A 186 -23.40 14.65 -15.11
CA ALA A 186 -24.08 15.66 -15.90
C ALA A 186 -24.98 15.03 -16.97
N GLN A 187 -24.55 13.98 -17.64
CA GLN A 187 -25.34 13.24 -18.64
C GLN A 187 -26.52 12.52 -17.99
N ALA A 188 -26.31 11.81 -16.88
CA ALA A 188 -27.36 11.12 -16.17
C ALA A 188 -28.43 12.09 -15.64
N LYS A 189 -28.00 13.24 -15.12
CA LYS A 189 -28.86 14.31 -14.64
C LYS A 189 -29.71 14.89 -15.79
N LEU A 190 -29.12 15.18 -16.94
CA LEU A 190 -29.84 15.68 -18.12
C LEU A 190 -30.90 14.68 -18.60
N THR A 191 -30.56 13.39 -18.62
CA THR A 191 -31.47 12.32 -18.99
C THR A 191 -32.67 12.24 -18.03
N TYR A 192 -32.38 12.30 -16.73
CA TYR A 192 -33.43 12.31 -15.70
C TYR A 192 -34.33 13.54 -15.80
N GLU A 193 -33.76 14.75 -15.88
CA GLU A 193 -34.53 16.01 -16.00
C GLU A 193 -35.40 16.05 -17.26
N THR A 194 -34.89 15.52 -18.38
CA THR A 194 -35.66 15.40 -19.62
C THR A 194 -36.84 14.44 -19.45
N SER A 195 -36.62 13.30 -18.80
CA SER A 195 -37.68 12.32 -18.55
C SER A 195 -38.72 12.85 -17.55
N LEU A 196 -38.31 13.58 -16.54
CA LEU A 196 -39.18 14.23 -15.57
C LEU A 196 -40.04 15.29 -16.24
N SER A 197 -39.45 16.17 -17.06
CA SER A 197 -40.21 17.17 -17.83
C SER A 197 -41.21 16.54 -18.80
N GLY A 198 -40.86 15.37 -19.37
CA GLY A 198 -41.78 14.59 -20.19
C GLY A 198 -42.99 14.08 -19.40
N ALA A 199 -42.76 13.58 -18.19
CA ALA A 199 -43.83 13.11 -17.30
C ALA A 199 -44.74 14.26 -16.86
N GLU A 200 -44.18 15.41 -16.47
CA GLU A 200 -44.94 16.60 -16.06
C GLU A 200 -45.82 17.13 -17.21
N ARG A 201 -45.31 17.17 -18.44
CA ARG A 201 -46.08 17.55 -19.63
C ARG A 201 -47.24 16.58 -19.90
N ALA A 202 -46.95 15.27 -19.85
CA ALA A 202 -47.96 14.24 -20.07
C ALA A 202 -49.10 14.31 -19.02
N GLU A 203 -48.76 14.62 -17.77
CA GLU A 203 -49.74 14.83 -16.70
C GLU A 203 -50.59 16.11 -16.95
N SER A 204 -49.97 17.22 -17.35
CA SER A 204 -50.63 18.45 -17.68
C SER A 204 -51.60 18.28 -18.87
N ASP A 205 -51.15 17.59 -19.92
CA ASP A 205 -51.96 17.30 -21.11
C ASP A 205 -53.15 16.39 -20.77
N TYR A 206 -52.94 15.41 -19.92
CA TYR A 206 -54.00 14.54 -19.41
C TYR A 206 -55.04 15.35 -18.64
N ASN A 207 -54.63 16.18 -17.69
CA ASN A 207 -55.52 17.02 -16.90
C ASN A 207 -56.34 17.98 -17.79
N THR A 208 -55.69 18.62 -18.78
CA THR A 208 -56.37 19.48 -19.77
C THR A 208 -57.42 18.70 -20.57
N THR A 209 -57.10 17.48 -20.99
CA THR A 209 -58.02 16.61 -21.74
C THR A 209 -59.25 16.22 -20.89
N VAL A 210 -58.99 15.88 -19.60
CA VAL A 210 -60.07 15.54 -18.66
C VAL A 210 -61.02 16.74 -18.40
N GLU A 211 -60.46 17.94 -18.19
CA GLU A 211 -61.21 19.13 -17.94
C GLU A 211 -62.07 19.51 -19.18
N LYS A 212 -61.50 19.37 -20.39
CA LYS A 212 -62.28 19.57 -21.64
C LYS A 212 -63.43 18.57 -21.76
N ALA A 213 -63.14 17.27 -21.49
CA ALA A 213 -64.20 16.25 -21.55
C ALA A 213 -65.30 16.50 -20.51
N LYS A 214 -64.97 16.97 -19.31
CA LYS A 214 -66.00 17.39 -18.31
C LYS A 214 -66.84 18.58 -18.78
N SER A 215 -66.20 19.56 -19.38
CA SER A 215 -66.91 20.76 -19.96
C SER A 215 -67.83 20.37 -21.08
N ASP A 216 -67.40 19.53 -22.03
CA ASP A 216 -68.15 19.03 -23.13
C ASP A 216 -69.35 18.19 -22.63
N LEU A 217 -69.17 17.37 -21.61
CA LEU A 217 -70.25 16.60 -20.98
C LEU A 217 -71.28 17.51 -20.30
N ALA A 218 -70.87 18.60 -19.64
CA ALA A 218 -71.72 19.54 -18.98
C ALA A 218 -72.57 20.32 -20.04
N ALA A 219 -71.99 20.71 -21.16
CA ALA A 219 -72.66 21.35 -22.26
C ALA A 219 -73.76 20.46 -22.88
N LEU A 220 -73.44 19.17 -23.07
CA LEU A 220 -74.41 18.18 -23.57
C LEU A 220 -75.55 17.90 -22.59
N LYS A 221 -75.34 18.03 -21.28
CA LYS A 221 -76.43 17.87 -20.29
C LYS A 221 -77.35 19.10 -20.16
N SER A 222 -76.93 20.25 -20.64
CA SER A 222 -77.65 21.50 -20.57
C SER A 222 -78.53 21.78 -21.86
N THR A 223 -78.36 20.93 -22.85
CA THR A 223 -79.18 20.91 -24.03
C THR A 223 -80.26 19.85 -23.93
#